data_f8afb4ca0d366e178ec90b58e03858fc
#
_entry.id   f8afb4ca0d366e178ec90b58e03858fc
#
_cell.length_a   1.000
_cell.length_b   1.000
_cell.length_c   1.000
_cell.angle_alpha   90.00
_cell.angle_beta   90.00
_cell.angle_gamma   90.00
#
_symmetry.space_group_name_H-M   'P 1'
#
loop_
_entity.id
_entity.type
_entity.pdbx_description
1 polymer ?
#
loop_
_entity_poly.entity_id
_entity_poly.type
_entity_poly.pdbx_seq_one_letter_code
_entity_poly.pdbx_strand_id
1 'polypeptide(L)'
;MKRNFEMKTIKMILFVVFVFVGCNPQQNQIVFQSNGKVDYPLSNSETKLLDSIQYRSFLYFINESDNKTGLVKDRSASWAPASIAAIGFALPSYAVGVERNWIAREEAAKITLNTLNFFLNSVQNTETNATGYKG
;
A
#
# COMPACT_ATOMS: atom_id res chain seq x y z
N MET A 1 12.39 -42.53 -40.72
CA MET A 1 13.04 -41.46 -39.93
C MET A 1 12.16 -40.25 -39.61
N LYS A 2 11.15 -39.89 -40.41
CA LYS A 2 10.21 -38.77 -40.18
C LYS A 2 9.23 -38.97 -38.98
N ARG A 3 8.74 -40.18 -38.73
CA ARG A 3 7.70 -40.49 -37.74
C ARG A 3 8.14 -40.34 -36.29
N ASN A 4 9.43 -40.49 -35.97
CA ASN A 4 9.96 -40.32 -34.62
C ASN A 4 10.25 -38.87 -34.23
N PHE A 5 10.36 -37.97 -35.24
CA PHE A 5 10.52 -36.53 -35.02
C PHE A 5 9.18 -35.90 -34.62
N GLU A 6 8.11 -36.26 -35.30
CA GLU A 6 6.74 -35.78 -35.01
C GLU A 6 6.30 -36.15 -33.59
N MET A 7 6.54 -37.38 -33.13
CA MET A 7 6.16 -37.79 -31.77
C MET A 7 6.92 -37.07 -30.67
N LYS A 8 8.18 -36.70 -30.88
CA LYS A 8 8.97 -35.94 -29.91
C LYS A 8 8.46 -34.49 -29.80
N THR A 9 8.11 -33.90 -30.93
CA THR A 9 7.58 -32.52 -30.98
C THR A 9 6.20 -32.43 -30.31
N ILE A 10 5.33 -33.41 -30.56
CA ILE A 10 4.00 -33.47 -29.90
C ILE A 10 4.12 -33.67 -28.40
N LYS A 11 5.03 -34.54 -27.93
CA LYS A 11 5.30 -34.75 -26.49
C LYS A 11 5.85 -33.50 -25.82
N MET A 12 6.72 -32.75 -26.51
CA MET A 12 7.26 -31.48 -26.00
C MET A 12 6.23 -30.39 -25.92
N ILE A 13 5.35 -30.29 -26.92
CA ILE A 13 4.23 -29.32 -26.91
C ILE A 13 3.23 -29.69 -25.81
N LEU A 14 2.90 -30.95 -25.59
CA LEU A 14 2.02 -31.40 -24.53
C LEU A 14 2.62 -31.13 -23.11
N PHE A 15 3.95 -31.27 -22.96
CA PHE A 15 4.63 -30.96 -21.71
C PHE A 15 4.64 -29.47 -21.41
N VAL A 16 4.84 -28.61 -22.40
CA VAL A 16 4.79 -27.15 -22.25
C VAL A 16 3.38 -26.67 -21.92
N VAL A 17 2.34 -27.25 -22.53
CA VAL A 17 0.94 -26.91 -22.19
C VAL A 17 0.58 -27.34 -20.76
N PHE A 18 1.12 -28.47 -20.28
CA PHE A 18 0.85 -28.95 -18.92
C PHE A 18 1.51 -28.08 -17.84
N VAL A 19 2.66 -27.45 -18.14
CA VAL A 19 3.33 -26.53 -17.22
C VAL A 19 2.59 -25.21 -17.07
N PHE A 20 1.87 -24.74 -18.12
CA PHE A 20 1.09 -23.51 -18.06
C PHE A 20 -0.30 -23.68 -17.43
N VAL A 21 -0.85 -24.89 -17.37
CA VAL A 21 -2.16 -25.15 -16.73
C VAL A 21 -2.01 -25.33 -15.22
N GLY A 22 -0.80 -25.58 -14.71
CA GLY A 22 -0.53 -25.82 -13.28
C GLY A 22 -0.37 -24.56 -12.41
N CYS A 23 -0.29 -23.36 -12.99
CA CYS A 23 -0.23 -22.10 -12.24
C CYS A 23 -1.60 -21.40 -12.31
N ASN A 24 -2.61 -21.99 -11.66
CA ASN A 24 -3.77 -21.23 -11.25
C ASN A 24 -3.44 -20.71 -9.83
N PRO A 25 -3.12 -19.40 -9.65
CA PRO A 25 -3.07 -18.86 -8.31
C PRO A 25 -4.50 -18.93 -7.79
N GLN A 26 -4.79 -19.94 -6.98
CA GLN A 26 -5.94 -19.85 -6.09
C GLN A 26 -5.67 -18.59 -5.25
N GLN A 27 -6.20 -17.48 -5.70
CA GLN A 27 -6.40 -16.31 -4.90
C GLN A 27 -7.31 -16.78 -3.76
N ASN A 28 -6.70 -17.20 -2.64
CA ASN A 28 -7.40 -17.32 -1.39
C ASN A 28 -7.88 -15.91 -1.05
N GLN A 29 -9.05 -15.58 -1.58
CA GLN A 29 -9.80 -14.44 -1.09
C GLN A 29 -10.08 -14.76 0.38
N ILE A 30 -9.36 -14.06 1.26
CA ILE A 30 -9.76 -14.02 2.67
C ILE A 30 -11.08 -13.28 2.68
N VAL A 31 -12.17 -14.04 2.52
CA VAL A 31 -13.51 -13.52 2.75
C VAL A 31 -13.62 -13.33 4.25
N PHE A 32 -13.41 -12.11 4.72
CA PHE A 32 -13.85 -11.72 6.04
C PHE A 32 -15.38 -11.85 6.06
N GLN A 33 -15.88 -13.03 6.40
CA GLN A 33 -17.26 -13.16 6.81
C GLN A 33 -17.38 -12.47 8.16
N SER A 34 -17.85 -11.23 8.15
CA SER A 34 -18.32 -10.56 9.35
C SER A 34 -19.62 -11.28 9.80
N ASN A 35 -19.46 -12.36 10.55
CA ASN A 35 -20.56 -12.96 11.28
C ASN A 35 -20.99 -11.96 12.35
N GLY A 36 -21.93 -11.12 12.03
CA GLY A 36 -22.44 -10.09 12.92
C GLY A 36 -22.52 -8.72 12.26
N LYS A 37 -22.97 -8.65 11.01
CA LYS A 37 -23.36 -7.38 10.39
C LYS A 37 -24.56 -6.83 11.19
N VAL A 38 -24.27 -5.99 12.18
CA VAL A 38 -25.28 -5.07 12.66
C VAL A 38 -25.48 -4.10 11.51
N ASP A 39 -26.56 -4.30 10.77
CA ASP A 39 -26.96 -3.40 9.68
C ASP A 39 -27.51 -2.15 10.36
N TYR A 40 -26.58 -1.21 10.63
CA TYR A 40 -26.94 0.12 11.12
C TYR A 40 -27.02 1.06 9.92
N PRO A 41 -28.23 1.32 9.41
CA PRO A 41 -28.38 2.23 8.27
C PRO A 41 -28.03 3.64 8.72
N LEU A 42 -26.90 4.17 8.22
CA LEU A 42 -26.50 5.55 8.48
C LEU A 42 -27.49 6.52 7.81
N SER A 43 -27.89 7.53 8.54
CA SER A 43 -28.61 8.68 7.98
C SER A 43 -27.69 9.48 7.05
N ASN A 44 -28.28 10.31 6.18
CA ASN A 44 -27.50 11.17 5.30
C ASN A 44 -26.60 12.16 6.06
N SER A 45 -27.01 12.60 7.26
CA SER A 45 -26.21 13.49 8.12
C SER A 45 -25.01 12.77 8.72
N GLU A 46 -25.17 11.52 9.18
CA GLU A 46 -24.08 10.71 9.71
C GLU A 46 -23.08 10.35 8.62
N THR A 47 -23.53 9.99 7.43
CA THR A 47 -22.67 9.75 6.28
C THR A 47 -21.82 10.97 5.94
N LYS A 48 -22.42 12.16 5.85
CA LYS A 48 -21.68 13.40 5.60
C LYS A 48 -20.68 13.74 6.71
N LEU A 49 -21.04 13.48 7.96
CA LEU A 49 -20.14 13.69 9.10
C LEU A 49 -18.92 12.76 8.99
N LEU A 50 -19.14 11.46 8.74
CA LEU A 50 -18.07 10.47 8.58
C LEU A 50 -17.16 10.80 7.40
N ASP A 51 -17.71 11.20 6.25
CA ASP A 51 -16.94 11.63 5.08
C ASP A 51 -16.08 12.87 5.42
N SER A 52 -16.64 13.83 6.17
CA SER A 52 -15.89 15.02 6.61
C SER A 52 -14.73 14.66 7.56
N ILE A 53 -14.98 13.77 8.52
CA ILE A 53 -13.95 13.29 9.44
C ILE A 53 -12.86 12.56 8.67
N GLN A 54 -13.22 11.65 7.78
CA GLN A 54 -12.27 10.89 6.97
C GLN A 54 -11.39 11.80 6.10
N TYR A 55 -12.01 12.78 5.42
CA TYR A 55 -11.27 13.74 4.59
C TYR A 55 -10.31 14.60 5.42
N ARG A 56 -10.74 15.11 6.57
CA ARG A 56 -9.88 15.91 7.45
C ARG A 56 -8.73 15.11 8.03
N SER A 57 -8.96 13.83 8.35
CA SER A 57 -7.91 12.92 8.78
C SER A 57 -6.90 12.64 7.67
N PHE A 58 -7.36 12.47 6.44
CA PHE A 58 -6.51 12.36 5.27
C PHE A 58 -5.64 13.59 5.06
N LEU A 59 -6.23 14.80 5.18
CA LEU A 59 -5.49 16.06 5.02
C LEU A 59 -4.34 16.21 6.03
N TYR A 60 -4.45 15.64 7.23
CA TYR A 60 -3.36 15.63 8.19
C TYR A 60 -2.12 14.98 7.58
N PHE A 61 -2.26 13.79 7.00
CA PHE A 61 -1.13 13.06 6.41
C PHE A 61 -0.53 13.77 5.20
N ILE A 62 -1.32 14.51 4.44
CA ILE A 62 -0.81 15.31 3.32
C ILE A 62 -0.07 16.54 3.82
N ASN A 63 -0.66 17.28 4.77
CA ASN A 63 -0.13 18.55 5.25
C ASN A 63 1.12 18.40 6.12
N GLU A 64 1.22 17.29 6.88
CA GLU A 64 2.33 17.03 7.79
C GLU A 64 3.39 16.10 7.19
N SER A 65 3.26 15.75 5.91
CA SER A 65 4.27 15.00 5.16
C SER A 65 5.36 15.93 4.62
N ASP A 66 6.62 15.52 4.79
CA ASP A 66 7.76 16.20 4.16
C ASP A 66 7.84 15.82 2.68
N ASN A 67 7.84 16.79 1.78
CA ASN A 67 7.79 16.58 0.34
C ASN A 67 9.03 15.88 -0.25
N LYS A 68 10.18 15.89 0.46
CA LYS A 68 11.42 15.27 -0.01
C LYS A 68 11.57 13.85 0.47
N THR A 69 11.27 13.63 1.75
CA THR A 69 11.45 12.33 2.41
C THR A 69 10.19 11.50 2.49
N GLY A 70 9.00 12.12 2.37
CA GLY A 70 7.72 11.46 2.60
C GLY A 70 7.45 11.10 4.06
N LEU A 71 8.31 11.55 5.00
CA LEU A 71 8.13 11.30 6.41
C LEU A 71 7.01 12.18 6.96
N VAL A 72 6.18 11.61 7.83
CA VAL A 72 5.03 12.29 8.44
C VAL A 72 5.32 12.61 9.88
N LYS A 73 5.07 13.85 10.30
CA LYS A 73 5.20 14.27 11.68
C LYS A 73 4.23 13.51 12.59
N ASP A 74 4.61 13.39 13.85
CA ASP A 74 3.79 12.80 14.92
C ASP A 74 2.53 13.65 15.24
N ARG A 75 2.65 14.96 15.10
CA ARG A 75 1.60 15.95 15.38
C ARG A 75 1.83 17.23 14.59
N SER A 76 0.80 18.08 14.49
CA SER A 76 0.85 19.37 13.75
C SER A 76 1.61 20.48 14.47
N ALA A 77 2.64 20.17 15.25
CA ALA A 77 3.51 21.17 15.85
C ALA A 77 4.76 21.36 14.98
N SER A 78 5.25 22.60 14.87
CA SER A 78 6.41 22.91 14.02
C SER A 78 7.67 22.14 14.40
N TRP A 79 7.84 21.84 15.67
CA TRP A 79 8.99 21.10 16.24
C TRP A 79 8.79 19.59 16.30
N ALA A 80 7.61 19.08 15.93
CA ALA A 80 7.32 17.65 16.07
C ALA A 80 8.22 16.80 15.16
N PRO A 81 8.81 15.72 15.67
CA PRO A 81 9.57 14.77 14.88
C PRO A 81 8.63 13.94 14.00
N ALA A 82 9.18 13.33 12.97
CA ALA A 82 8.49 12.27 12.25
C ALA A 82 8.32 11.02 13.13
N SER A 83 7.25 10.27 12.90
CA SER A 83 6.94 9.05 13.63
C SER A 83 6.68 7.90 12.67
N ILE A 84 7.27 6.74 12.95
CA ILE A 84 7.04 5.52 12.18
C ILE A 84 5.55 5.10 12.21
N ALA A 85 4.85 5.36 13.31
CA ALA A 85 3.43 5.10 13.44
C ALA A 85 2.62 6.01 12.51
N ALA A 86 2.92 7.33 12.47
CA ALA A 86 2.26 8.26 11.56
C ALA A 86 2.49 7.88 10.10
N ILE A 87 3.71 7.46 9.74
CA ILE A 87 4.05 6.97 8.41
C ILE A 87 3.26 5.71 8.07
N GLY A 88 3.17 4.75 9.01
CA GLY A 88 2.41 3.52 8.85
C GLY A 88 0.92 3.75 8.59
N PHE A 89 0.32 4.80 9.17
CA PHE A 89 -1.07 5.21 8.88
C PHE A 89 -1.20 6.04 7.61
N ALA A 90 -0.18 6.81 7.24
CA ALA A 90 -0.20 7.62 6.03
C ALA A 90 -0.27 6.78 4.75
N LEU A 91 0.52 5.71 4.65
CA LEU A 91 0.58 4.87 3.45
C LEU A 91 -0.79 4.32 3.02
N PRO A 92 -1.59 3.66 3.89
CA PRO A 92 -2.93 3.24 3.51
C PRO A 92 -3.89 4.42 3.28
N SER A 93 -3.72 5.54 3.98
CA SER A 93 -4.59 6.71 3.77
C SER A 93 -4.38 7.35 2.40
N TYR A 94 -3.18 7.26 1.80
CA TYR A 94 -2.95 7.70 0.41
C TYR A 94 -3.74 6.86 -0.59
N ALA A 95 -3.83 5.54 -0.38
CA ALA A 95 -4.66 4.66 -1.20
C ALA A 95 -6.15 5.03 -1.10
N VAL A 96 -6.65 5.27 0.12
CA VAL A 96 -8.02 5.77 0.34
C VAL A 96 -8.23 7.12 -0.35
N GLY A 97 -7.26 8.02 -0.27
CA GLY A 97 -7.31 9.33 -0.93
C GLY A 97 -7.44 9.23 -2.44
N VAL A 98 -6.76 8.28 -3.08
CA VAL A 98 -6.89 7.99 -4.51
C VAL A 98 -8.29 7.45 -4.85
N GLU A 99 -8.78 6.46 -4.10
CA GLU A 99 -10.12 5.89 -4.30
C GLU A 99 -11.25 6.92 -4.11
N ARG A 100 -11.03 7.88 -3.22
CA ARG A 100 -11.96 8.98 -2.96
C ARG A 100 -11.76 10.19 -3.89
N ASN A 101 -10.82 10.16 -4.82
CA ASN A 101 -10.44 11.26 -5.70
C ASN A 101 -10.00 12.54 -4.95
N TRP A 102 -9.38 12.40 -3.77
CA TRP A 102 -8.83 13.50 -2.98
C TRP A 102 -7.39 13.85 -3.35
N ILE A 103 -6.68 12.90 -3.96
CA ILE A 103 -5.32 13.04 -4.45
C ILE A 103 -5.16 12.24 -5.74
N ALA A 104 -4.34 12.72 -6.67
CA ALA A 104 -4.01 11.98 -7.87
C ALA A 104 -3.15 10.75 -7.54
N ARG A 105 -3.35 9.65 -8.29
CA ARG A 105 -2.58 8.40 -8.10
C ARG A 105 -1.08 8.63 -8.22
N GLU A 106 -0.66 9.45 -9.16
CA GLU A 106 0.73 9.79 -9.41
C GLU A 106 1.36 10.50 -8.22
N GLU A 107 0.63 11.41 -7.58
CA GLU A 107 1.10 12.13 -6.40
C GLU A 107 1.20 11.21 -5.18
N ALA A 108 0.19 10.39 -4.94
CA ALA A 108 0.20 9.37 -3.88
C ALA A 108 1.38 8.39 -4.06
N ALA A 109 1.62 7.93 -5.29
CA ALA A 109 2.74 7.05 -5.62
C ALA A 109 4.09 7.74 -5.38
N LYS A 110 4.22 9.02 -5.74
CA LYS A 110 5.44 9.82 -5.53
C LYS A 110 5.77 9.96 -4.04
N ILE A 111 4.80 10.34 -3.20
CA ILE A 111 5.01 10.46 -1.75
C ILE A 111 5.41 9.12 -1.16
N THR A 112 4.71 8.05 -1.54
CA THR A 112 5.03 6.68 -1.10
C THR A 112 6.46 6.28 -1.48
N LEU A 113 6.87 6.55 -2.72
CA LEU A 113 8.20 6.25 -3.21
C LEU A 113 9.28 7.04 -2.45
N ASN A 114 9.04 8.30 -2.15
CA ASN A 114 9.96 9.12 -1.35
C ASN A 114 10.16 8.49 0.04
N THR A 115 9.08 8.06 0.69
CA THR A 115 9.14 7.37 1.99
C THR A 115 9.96 6.08 1.92
N LEU A 116 9.70 5.25 0.92
CA LEU A 116 10.42 3.98 0.74
C LEU A 116 11.90 4.21 0.44
N ASN A 117 12.23 5.18 -0.41
CA ASN A 117 13.60 5.54 -0.73
C ASN A 117 14.34 6.11 0.48
N PHE A 118 13.68 6.90 1.33
CA PHE A 118 14.26 7.37 2.57
C PHE A 118 14.69 6.20 3.45
N PHE A 119 13.82 5.23 3.70
CA PHE A 119 14.14 4.06 4.52
C PHE A 119 15.22 3.17 3.87
N LEU A 120 15.14 2.95 2.57
CA LEU A 120 16.11 2.13 1.84
C LEU A 120 17.53 2.70 1.92
N ASN A 121 17.66 4.04 1.88
CA ASN A 121 18.95 4.72 1.87
C ASN A 121 19.40 5.20 3.26
N SER A 122 18.59 4.97 4.30
CA SER A 122 18.93 5.38 5.67
C SER A 122 20.08 4.53 6.23
N VAL A 123 21.08 5.21 6.77
CA VAL A 123 22.22 4.55 7.44
C VAL A 123 21.75 3.94 8.76
N GLN A 124 21.89 2.63 8.89
CA GLN A 124 21.51 1.88 10.08
C GLN A 124 22.76 1.64 10.95
N ASN A 125 22.88 2.32 12.08
CA ASN A 125 23.96 2.11 13.05
C ASN A 125 23.54 2.61 14.43
N THR A 126 24.47 2.55 15.41
CA THR A 126 24.21 2.92 16.81
C THR A 126 24.51 4.40 17.12
N GLU A 127 24.96 5.17 16.14
CA GLU A 127 25.28 6.59 16.32
C GLU A 127 24.00 7.42 16.47
N THR A 128 24.00 8.35 17.42
CA THR A 128 22.80 9.15 17.75
C THR A 128 22.36 10.11 16.64
N ASN A 129 23.25 10.41 15.70
CA ASN A 129 22.98 11.27 14.54
C ASN A 129 22.70 10.48 13.23
N ALA A 130 22.70 9.16 13.29
CA ALA A 130 22.34 8.35 12.14
C ALA A 130 20.82 8.42 11.86
N THR A 131 20.45 8.43 10.59
CA THR A 131 19.04 8.43 10.17
C THR A 131 18.28 7.18 10.60
N GLY A 132 18.98 6.06 10.77
CA GLY A 132 18.46 4.79 11.26
C GLY A 132 18.91 4.45 12.68
N TYR A 133 18.97 5.42 13.58
CA TYR A 133 19.38 5.19 14.96
C TYR A 133 18.46 4.19 15.66
N LYS A 134 19.08 3.13 16.20
CA LYS A 134 18.40 1.99 16.85
C LYS A 134 17.34 1.27 16.01
N GLY A 135 17.44 1.33 14.68
CA GLY A 135 16.58 0.62 13.76
C GLY A 135 15.35 1.39 13.41
#